data_6a521a26449257f0f5b7f0e5d2a07c2e
#
_entry.id   6a521a26449257f0f5b7f0e5d2a07c2e
#
_cell.length_a   1.000
_cell.length_b   1.000
_cell.length_c   1.000
_cell.angle_alpha   90.00
_cell.angle_beta   90.00
_cell.angle_gamma   90.00
#
_symmetry.space_group_name_H-M   'P 1'
#
loop_
_entity.id
_entity.type
_entity.pdbx_description
1 polymer ?
#
loop_
_entity_poly.entity_id
_entity_poly.type
_entity_poly.pdbx_seq_one_letter_code
_entity_poly.pdbx_strand_id
1 'polypeptide(L)'
;MLTLAAIKENPQAIIDRLKVKNFDGEEQINHILDLDKKRRAAQTQFDQNGAELKKLAAQIGGLMKEGKKEEAENVKAAVADLKEKNKQIEEELNQAADEITNILLNIPNTPCAMVPEGKTAEDNIVEKEGGPMPNLPADALPHWELAKKYNLIDFELGVKITGAGFPVYFGKGAKLQRALIQFFLDEASKAGYLETQPPYVVNEASGYGTGQLPDKEGQMYHCNLELEYFVYK
;
A
#
# COMPACT_ATOMS: atom_id res chain seq x y z
N MET A 1 2.18 4.87 -5.73
CA MET A 1 3.36 4.22 -5.15
C MET A 1 4.48 4.22 -6.18
N LEU A 2 5.71 4.54 -5.76
CA LEU A 2 6.88 4.48 -6.63
C LEU A 2 7.09 3.03 -7.10
N THR A 3 7.38 2.84 -8.39
CA THR A 3 7.55 1.50 -8.96
C THR A 3 9.02 1.18 -9.23
N LEU A 4 9.38 -0.10 -9.14
CA LEU A 4 10.72 -0.58 -9.50
C LEU A 4 11.09 -0.20 -10.95
N ALA A 5 10.12 -0.20 -11.87
CA ALA A 5 10.35 0.17 -13.26
C ALA A 5 10.81 1.64 -13.40
N ALA A 6 10.12 2.57 -12.71
CA ALA A 6 10.47 3.98 -12.72
C ALA A 6 11.87 4.22 -12.10
N ILE A 7 12.21 3.50 -11.02
CA ILE A 7 13.54 3.59 -10.39
C ILE A 7 14.62 3.13 -11.37
N LYS A 8 14.39 2.05 -12.10
CA LYS A 8 15.37 1.50 -13.08
C LYS A 8 15.55 2.40 -14.28
N GLU A 9 14.52 3.11 -14.71
CA GLU A 9 14.58 4.02 -15.84
C GLU A 9 15.49 5.21 -15.57
N ASN A 10 15.35 5.86 -14.41
CA ASN A 10 16.20 6.99 -14.04
C ASN A 10 16.35 7.12 -12.51
N PRO A 11 17.28 6.35 -11.91
CA PRO A 11 17.48 6.36 -10.46
C PRO A 11 17.86 7.75 -9.92
N GLN A 12 18.72 8.47 -10.62
CA GLN A 12 19.19 9.78 -10.18
C GLN A 12 18.05 10.81 -10.13
N ALA A 13 17.20 10.85 -11.15
CA ALA A 13 16.06 11.76 -11.16
C ALA A 13 15.08 11.46 -10.00
N ILE A 14 14.91 10.18 -9.64
CA ILE A 14 14.09 9.78 -8.49
C ILE A 14 14.72 10.30 -7.19
N ILE A 15 16.02 10.08 -6.99
CA ILE A 15 16.77 10.55 -5.81
C ILE A 15 16.66 12.08 -5.68
N ASP A 16 16.89 12.81 -6.77
CA ASP A 16 16.83 14.28 -6.77
C ASP A 16 15.41 14.77 -6.43
N ARG A 17 14.37 14.13 -6.97
CA ARG A 17 12.97 14.48 -6.65
C ARG A 17 12.56 14.12 -5.22
N LEU A 18 13.12 13.08 -4.63
CA LEU A 18 12.92 12.75 -3.22
C LEU A 18 13.52 13.79 -2.29
N LYS A 19 14.67 14.37 -2.66
CA LYS A 19 15.32 15.46 -1.90
C LYS A 19 14.42 16.70 -1.79
N VAL A 20 13.58 16.98 -2.81
CA VAL A 20 12.58 18.06 -2.75
C VAL A 20 11.61 17.90 -1.58
N LYS A 21 11.32 16.65 -1.18
CA LYS A 21 10.52 16.31 0.00
C LYS A 21 11.33 16.13 1.28
N ASN A 22 12.58 16.58 1.29
CA ASN A 22 13.54 16.36 2.39
C ASN A 22 13.74 14.89 2.75
N PHE A 23 13.59 13.98 1.77
CA PHE A 23 13.82 12.56 1.94
C PHE A 23 15.12 12.17 1.22
N ASP A 24 16.11 11.73 1.98
CA ASP A 24 17.34 11.16 1.44
C ASP A 24 17.10 9.67 1.14
N GLY A 25 16.77 9.39 -0.13
CA GLY A 25 16.45 8.05 -0.59
C GLY A 25 17.59 7.36 -1.34
N GLU A 26 18.79 7.92 -1.36
CA GLU A 26 19.89 7.42 -2.19
C GLU A 26 20.30 5.99 -1.82
N GLU A 27 20.45 5.71 -0.53
CA GLU A 27 20.81 4.39 -0.03
C GLU A 27 19.73 3.36 -0.38
N GLN A 28 18.45 3.70 -0.12
CA GLN A 28 17.32 2.80 -0.39
C GLN A 28 17.17 2.51 -1.89
N ILE A 29 17.32 3.52 -2.75
CA ILE A 29 17.23 3.34 -4.20
C ILE A 29 18.35 2.44 -4.70
N ASN A 30 19.59 2.65 -4.27
CA ASN A 30 20.73 1.82 -4.64
C ASN A 30 20.54 0.39 -4.14
N HIS A 31 20.06 0.20 -2.92
CA HIS A 31 19.78 -1.13 -2.36
C HIS A 31 18.71 -1.87 -3.16
N ILE A 32 17.62 -1.21 -3.56
CA ILE A 32 16.60 -1.80 -4.45
C ILE A 32 17.22 -2.27 -5.78
N LEU A 33 18.08 -1.46 -6.38
CA LEU A 33 18.73 -1.83 -7.64
C LEU A 33 19.65 -3.04 -7.51
N ASP A 34 20.39 -3.14 -6.40
CA ASP A 34 21.24 -4.29 -6.11
C ASP A 34 20.42 -5.55 -5.83
N LEU A 35 19.34 -5.44 -5.07
CA LEU A 35 18.39 -6.54 -4.84
C LEU A 35 17.76 -7.02 -6.16
N ASP A 36 17.31 -6.11 -7.03
CA ASP A 36 16.74 -6.49 -8.34
C ASP A 36 17.78 -7.17 -9.24
N LYS A 37 19.05 -6.76 -9.18
CA LYS A 37 20.14 -7.42 -9.90
C LYS A 37 20.34 -8.86 -9.40
N LYS A 38 20.39 -9.04 -8.08
CA LYS A 38 20.51 -10.38 -7.46
C LYS A 38 19.30 -11.26 -7.83
N ARG A 39 18.09 -10.71 -7.67
CA ARG A 39 16.84 -11.40 -8.01
C ARG A 39 16.82 -11.87 -9.46
N ARG A 40 17.23 -11.02 -10.43
CA ARG A 40 17.28 -11.41 -11.84
C ARG A 40 18.32 -12.48 -12.12
N ALA A 41 19.47 -12.44 -11.45
CA ALA A 41 20.50 -13.49 -11.59
C ALA A 41 19.99 -14.83 -11.03
N ALA A 42 19.37 -14.81 -9.85
CA ALA A 42 18.73 -15.98 -9.24
C ALA A 42 17.60 -16.54 -10.12
N GLN A 43 16.75 -15.68 -10.70
CA GLN A 43 15.71 -16.11 -11.64
C GLN A 43 16.28 -16.83 -12.86
N THR A 44 17.35 -16.29 -13.44
CA THR A 44 18.04 -16.95 -14.58
C THR A 44 18.56 -18.34 -14.20
N GLN A 45 19.14 -18.46 -13.01
CA GLN A 45 19.64 -19.76 -12.51
C GLN A 45 18.51 -20.74 -12.24
N PHE A 46 17.40 -20.26 -11.66
CA PHE A 46 16.20 -21.06 -11.41
C PHE A 46 15.61 -21.63 -12.72
N ASP A 47 15.52 -20.79 -13.74
CA ASP A 47 15.00 -21.17 -15.06
C ASP A 47 15.92 -22.19 -15.75
N GLN A 48 17.25 -22.00 -15.67
CA GLN A 48 18.25 -22.94 -16.20
C GLN A 48 18.15 -24.29 -15.49
N ASN A 49 18.10 -24.31 -14.18
CA ASN A 49 17.93 -25.53 -13.38
C ASN A 49 16.57 -26.20 -13.69
N GLY A 50 15.53 -25.45 -13.92
CA GLY A 50 14.20 -25.96 -14.34
C GLY A 50 14.26 -26.66 -15.70
N ALA A 51 15.01 -26.09 -16.65
CA ALA A 51 15.25 -26.74 -17.97
C ALA A 51 16.06 -28.01 -17.82
N GLU A 52 17.07 -28.02 -16.96
CA GLU A 52 17.92 -29.20 -16.72
C GLU A 52 17.14 -30.32 -16.02
N LEU A 53 16.29 -29.99 -15.04
CA LEU A 53 15.38 -30.94 -14.39
C LEU A 53 14.48 -31.67 -15.41
N LYS A 54 13.98 -30.95 -16.41
CA LYS A 54 13.16 -31.56 -17.49
C LYS A 54 13.99 -32.54 -18.34
N LYS A 55 15.22 -32.21 -18.66
CA LYS A 55 16.13 -33.09 -19.41
C LYS A 55 16.46 -34.35 -18.62
N LEU A 56 16.84 -34.18 -17.34
CA LEU A 56 17.17 -35.31 -16.47
C LEU A 56 15.95 -36.23 -16.25
N ALA A 57 14.76 -35.68 -16.12
CA ALA A 57 13.54 -36.47 -16.03
C ALA A 57 13.25 -37.31 -17.28
N ALA A 58 13.50 -36.75 -18.47
CA ALA A 58 13.41 -37.49 -19.73
C ALA A 58 14.45 -38.59 -19.82
N GLN A 59 15.71 -38.35 -19.38
CA GLN A 59 16.77 -39.36 -19.33
C GLN A 59 16.42 -40.53 -18.42
N ILE A 60 15.86 -40.27 -17.24
CA ILE A 60 15.41 -41.36 -16.34
C ILE A 60 14.41 -42.26 -17.05
N GLY A 61 13.44 -41.67 -17.78
CA GLY A 61 12.44 -42.42 -18.55
C GLY A 61 13.06 -43.30 -19.64
N GLY A 62 14.11 -42.83 -20.32
CA GLY A 62 14.89 -43.57 -21.31
C GLY A 62 15.67 -44.74 -20.69
N LEU A 63 16.48 -44.46 -19.65
CA LEU A 63 17.30 -45.46 -18.96
C LEU A 63 16.45 -46.58 -18.32
N MET A 64 15.28 -46.25 -17.78
CA MET A 64 14.36 -47.25 -17.24
C MET A 64 13.80 -48.17 -18.31
N LYS A 65 13.53 -47.67 -19.52
CA LYS A 65 13.09 -48.49 -20.66
C LYS A 65 14.21 -49.42 -21.18
N GLU A 66 15.46 -48.97 -21.10
CA GLU A 66 16.65 -49.75 -21.48
C GLU A 66 17.10 -50.75 -20.40
N GLY A 67 16.47 -50.76 -19.23
CA GLY A 67 16.83 -51.66 -18.12
C GLY A 67 18.06 -51.24 -17.31
N LYS A 68 18.62 -50.04 -17.53
CA LYS A 68 19.83 -49.50 -16.88
C LYS A 68 19.47 -48.86 -15.51
N LYS A 69 19.12 -49.71 -14.54
CA LYS A 69 18.60 -49.25 -13.24
C LYS A 69 19.65 -48.46 -12.44
N GLU A 70 20.89 -48.85 -12.44
CA GLU A 70 21.96 -48.18 -11.68
C GLU A 70 22.24 -46.77 -12.20
N GLU A 71 22.30 -46.60 -13.53
CA GLU A 71 22.43 -45.27 -14.15
C GLU A 71 21.21 -44.40 -13.88
N ALA A 72 20.03 -44.97 -13.90
CA ALA A 72 18.80 -44.25 -13.57
C ALA A 72 18.77 -43.74 -12.10
N GLU A 73 19.29 -44.53 -11.15
CA GLU A 73 19.42 -44.10 -9.75
C GLU A 73 20.42 -42.93 -9.58
N ASN A 74 21.54 -42.95 -10.28
CA ASN A 74 22.49 -41.85 -10.28
C ASN A 74 21.84 -40.52 -10.80
N VAL A 75 21.07 -40.61 -11.88
CA VAL A 75 20.35 -39.46 -12.42
C VAL A 75 19.25 -38.98 -11.46
N LYS A 76 18.57 -39.88 -10.74
CA LYS A 76 17.61 -39.51 -9.71
C LYS A 76 18.26 -38.74 -8.55
N ALA A 77 19.46 -39.17 -8.12
CA ALA A 77 20.20 -38.42 -7.10
C ALA A 77 20.54 -36.98 -7.57
N ALA A 78 21.00 -36.82 -8.81
CA ALA A 78 21.26 -35.52 -9.39
C ALA A 78 19.97 -34.63 -9.48
N VAL A 79 18.83 -35.24 -9.79
CA VAL A 79 17.54 -34.57 -9.79
C VAL A 79 17.16 -34.11 -8.38
N ALA A 80 17.43 -34.93 -7.34
CA ALA A 80 17.14 -34.56 -5.97
C ALA A 80 18.00 -33.35 -5.52
N ASP A 81 19.27 -33.38 -5.79
CA ASP A 81 20.22 -32.30 -5.50
C ASP A 81 19.82 -30.97 -6.20
N LEU A 82 19.44 -31.09 -7.48
CA LEU A 82 19.04 -29.92 -8.26
C LEU A 82 17.72 -29.34 -7.81
N LYS A 83 16.78 -30.16 -7.35
CA LYS A 83 15.52 -29.71 -6.73
C LYS A 83 15.77 -28.96 -5.42
N GLU A 84 16.66 -29.46 -4.58
CA GLU A 84 17.03 -28.80 -3.33
C GLU A 84 17.68 -27.43 -3.59
N LYS A 85 18.60 -27.35 -4.55
CA LYS A 85 19.16 -26.06 -4.99
C LYS A 85 18.10 -25.12 -5.51
N ASN A 86 17.14 -25.58 -6.30
CA ASN A 86 16.07 -24.75 -6.81
C ASN A 86 15.18 -24.23 -5.68
N LYS A 87 14.93 -25.03 -4.66
CA LYS A 87 14.17 -24.59 -3.49
C LYS A 87 14.87 -23.43 -2.75
N GLN A 88 16.20 -23.54 -2.56
CA GLN A 88 17.00 -22.46 -1.96
C GLN A 88 16.94 -21.18 -2.81
N ILE A 89 17.09 -21.31 -4.14
CA ILE A 89 17.00 -20.17 -5.05
C ILE A 89 15.59 -19.54 -5.00
N GLU A 90 14.54 -20.34 -4.92
CA GLU A 90 13.16 -19.85 -4.79
C GLU A 90 12.96 -19.07 -3.48
N GLU A 91 13.54 -19.52 -2.38
CA GLU A 91 13.54 -18.81 -1.11
C GLU A 91 14.27 -17.46 -1.22
N GLU A 92 15.45 -17.43 -1.87
CA GLU A 92 16.19 -16.20 -2.14
C GLU A 92 15.41 -15.22 -3.02
N LEU A 93 14.71 -15.72 -4.05
CA LEU A 93 13.87 -14.92 -4.93
C LEU A 93 12.73 -14.25 -4.16
N ASN A 94 12.05 -15.02 -3.31
CA ASN A 94 10.94 -14.53 -2.50
C ASN A 94 11.43 -13.49 -1.47
N GLN A 95 12.53 -13.78 -0.77
CA GLN A 95 13.12 -12.83 0.17
C GLN A 95 13.51 -11.51 -0.50
N ALA A 96 14.16 -11.56 -1.66
CA ALA A 96 14.53 -10.36 -2.39
C ALA A 96 13.30 -9.57 -2.88
N ALA A 97 12.23 -10.24 -3.31
CA ALA A 97 10.98 -9.60 -3.73
C ALA A 97 10.27 -8.92 -2.57
N ASP A 98 10.20 -9.59 -1.41
CA ASP A 98 9.60 -9.06 -0.20
C ASP A 98 10.38 -7.85 0.33
N GLU A 99 11.72 -7.92 0.33
CA GLU A 99 12.58 -6.83 0.77
C GLU A 99 12.43 -5.60 -0.15
N ILE A 100 12.43 -5.79 -1.48
CA ILE A 100 12.15 -4.71 -2.43
C ILE A 100 10.79 -4.07 -2.15
N THR A 101 9.75 -4.88 -1.94
CA THR A 101 8.41 -4.41 -1.65
C THR A 101 8.38 -3.59 -0.36
N ASN A 102 9.00 -4.09 0.70
CA ASN A 102 9.07 -3.41 1.99
C ASN A 102 9.79 -2.06 1.90
N ILE A 103 10.89 -1.98 1.14
CA ILE A 103 11.58 -0.71 0.94
C ILE A 103 10.69 0.26 0.14
N LEU A 104 10.05 -0.19 -0.95
CA LEU A 104 9.16 0.63 -1.77
C LEU A 104 7.96 1.18 -1.00
N LEU A 105 7.41 0.44 -0.05
CA LEU A 105 6.31 0.89 0.82
C LEU A 105 6.74 2.01 1.77
N ASN A 106 8.04 2.11 2.07
CA ASN A 106 8.58 3.11 2.99
C ASN A 106 9.14 4.36 2.29
N ILE A 107 9.38 4.32 0.99
CA ILE A 107 9.81 5.47 0.20
C ILE A 107 8.58 6.29 -0.20
N PRO A 108 8.56 7.62 0.03
CA PRO A 108 7.45 8.47 -0.42
C PRO A 108 7.41 8.55 -1.95
N ASN A 109 6.25 8.87 -2.51
CA ASN A 109 6.15 9.16 -3.94
C ASN A 109 6.93 10.44 -4.29
N THR A 110 7.54 10.43 -5.46
CA THR A 110 8.22 11.63 -5.99
C THR A 110 7.20 12.73 -6.27
N PRO A 111 7.46 13.97 -5.88
CA PRO A 111 6.61 15.11 -6.21
C PRO A 111 6.69 15.42 -7.71
N CYS A 112 5.66 16.03 -8.29
CA CYS A 112 5.73 16.53 -9.67
C CYS A 112 6.68 17.73 -9.80
N ALA A 113 7.05 18.10 -11.04
CA ALA A 113 8.04 19.14 -11.29
C ALA A 113 7.64 20.53 -10.75
N MET A 114 6.34 20.78 -10.60
CA MET A 114 5.80 22.05 -10.10
C MET A 114 5.94 22.22 -8.58
N VAL A 115 6.17 21.14 -7.85
CA VAL A 115 6.28 21.21 -6.38
C VAL A 115 7.62 21.82 -6.00
N PRO A 116 7.64 22.95 -5.27
CA PRO A 116 8.84 23.59 -4.79
C PRO A 116 9.49 22.76 -3.67
N GLU A 117 10.76 23.03 -3.42
CA GLU A 117 11.42 22.52 -2.22
C GLU A 117 10.87 23.26 -0.99
N GLY A 118 10.56 22.51 0.06
CA GLY A 118 10.01 23.06 1.29
C GLY A 118 10.03 22.06 2.43
N LYS A 119 9.95 22.58 3.66
CA LYS A 119 9.96 21.77 4.90
C LYS A 119 8.64 21.87 5.66
N THR A 120 7.93 22.96 5.51
CA THR A 120 6.73 23.27 6.27
C THR A 120 5.61 23.76 5.33
N ALA A 121 4.41 23.91 5.86
CA ALA A 121 3.27 24.43 5.11
C ALA A 121 3.45 25.87 4.63
N GLU A 122 4.30 26.65 5.31
CA GLU A 122 4.63 28.03 4.95
C GLU A 122 5.45 28.13 3.65
N ASP A 123 6.13 27.04 3.27
CA ASP A 123 6.89 26.98 2.02
C ASP A 123 5.99 26.69 0.79
N ASN A 124 4.70 26.41 1.01
CA ASN A 124 3.76 26.15 -0.07
C ASN A 124 3.48 27.42 -0.88
N ILE A 125 3.48 27.29 -2.21
CA ILE A 125 3.13 28.36 -3.13
C ILE A 125 1.63 28.32 -3.38
N VAL A 126 0.96 29.46 -3.23
CA VAL A 126 -0.46 29.62 -3.59
C VAL A 126 -0.57 29.71 -5.11
N GLU A 127 -1.02 28.65 -5.75
CA GLU A 127 -1.18 28.58 -7.22
C GLU A 127 -2.42 29.32 -7.71
N LYS A 128 -3.48 29.37 -6.91
CA LYS A 128 -4.72 30.01 -7.30
C LYS A 128 -5.51 30.49 -6.08
N GLU A 129 -5.90 31.74 -6.14
CA GLU A 129 -6.87 32.34 -5.23
C GLU A 129 -8.20 32.54 -5.95
N GLY A 130 -9.31 32.41 -5.25
CA GLY A 130 -10.63 32.57 -5.87
C GLY A 130 -11.76 32.70 -4.88
N GLY A 131 -12.82 33.33 -5.34
CA GLY A 131 -14.01 33.64 -4.59
C GLY A 131 -13.89 34.91 -3.74
N PRO A 132 -15.01 35.56 -3.38
CA PRO A 132 -15.02 36.70 -2.50
C PRO A 132 -14.64 36.25 -1.08
N MET A 133 -13.71 36.93 -0.46
CA MET A 133 -13.41 36.74 0.95
C MET A 133 -14.60 37.26 1.77
N PRO A 134 -15.26 36.41 2.60
CA PRO A 134 -16.36 36.88 3.42
C PRO A 134 -15.86 37.83 4.48
N ASN A 135 -16.56 38.98 4.63
CA ASN A 135 -16.27 39.92 5.71
C ASN A 135 -17.04 39.46 6.95
N LEU A 136 -16.38 38.67 7.78
CA LEU A 136 -16.96 38.20 9.04
C LEU A 136 -16.85 39.29 10.10
N PRO A 137 -17.88 39.45 10.97
CA PRO A 137 -17.83 40.38 12.10
C PRO A 137 -16.69 39.97 13.06
N ALA A 138 -16.16 40.95 13.80
CA ALA A 138 -15.04 40.73 14.71
C ALA A 138 -15.32 39.73 15.84
N ASP A 139 -16.60 39.55 16.17
CA ASP A 139 -17.12 38.62 17.17
C ASP A 139 -17.66 37.32 16.59
N ALA A 140 -17.31 37.01 15.33
CA ALA A 140 -17.72 35.75 14.69
C ALA A 140 -17.19 34.54 15.47
N LEU A 141 -18.12 33.67 15.87
CA LEU A 141 -17.78 32.46 16.62
C LEU A 141 -17.20 31.39 15.71
N PRO A 142 -16.14 30.66 16.13
CA PRO A 142 -15.63 29.53 15.40
C PRO A 142 -16.64 28.36 15.38
N HIS A 143 -16.47 27.44 14.43
CA HIS A 143 -17.44 26.37 14.19
C HIS A 143 -17.71 25.48 15.42
N TRP A 144 -16.73 25.22 16.28
CA TRP A 144 -16.92 24.43 17.50
C TRP A 144 -17.79 25.14 18.54
N GLU A 145 -17.70 26.46 18.66
CA GLU A 145 -18.58 27.23 19.53
C GLU A 145 -19.99 27.32 18.97
N LEU A 146 -20.15 27.48 17.64
CA LEU A 146 -21.44 27.39 16.97
C LEU A 146 -22.10 26.02 17.16
N ALA A 147 -21.32 24.93 17.02
CA ALA A 147 -21.79 23.56 17.23
C ALA A 147 -22.35 23.39 18.67
N LYS A 148 -21.65 23.92 19.67
CA LYS A 148 -22.07 23.91 21.06
C LYS A 148 -23.28 24.81 21.29
N LYS A 149 -23.25 26.06 20.82
CA LYS A 149 -24.32 27.05 20.97
C LYS A 149 -25.66 26.54 20.43
N TYR A 150 -25.65 25.86 19.30
CA TYR A 150 -26.85 25.33 18.66
C TYR A 150 -27.11 23.85 18.96
N ASN A 151 -26.33 23.24 19.86
CA ASN A 151 -26.44 21.82 20.22
C ASN A 151 -26.48 20.91 19.00
N LEU A 152 -25.49 21.06 18.10
CA LEU A 152 -25.39 20.29 16.85
C LEU A 152 -24.48 19.10 16.97
N ILE A 153 -23.37 19.25 17.71
CA ILE A 153 -22.33 18.24 17.86
C ILE A 153 -21.84 18.26 19.31
N ASP A 154 -21.73 17.08 19.91
CA ASP A 154 -21.16 16.88 21.24
C ASP A 154 -19.86 16.03 21.13
N PHE A 155 -18.75 16.68 21.34
CA PHE A 155 -17.44 16.03 21.31
C PHE A 155 -17.12 15.34 22.65
N GLU A 156 -17.61 15.87 23.77
CA GLU A 156 -17.37 15.29 25.10
C GLU A 156 -18.08 13.94 25.23
N LEU A 157 -19.32 13.85 24.77
CA LEU A 157 -20.07 12.60 24.71
C LEU A 157 -19.39 11.60 23.76
N GLY A 158 -18.87 12.06 22.63
CA GLY A 158 -18.13 11.22 21.67
C GLY A 158 -16.90 10.58 22.31
N VAL A 159 -16.11 11.38 23.04
CA VAL A 159 -14.95 10.88 23.80
C VAL A 159 -15.35 9.84 24.84
N LYS A 160 -16.47 10.05 25.53
CA LYS A 160 -16.99 9.13 26.55
C LYS A 160 -17.44 7.79 25.97
N ILE A 161 -18.00 7.79 24.76
CA ILE A 161 -18.52 6.57 24.10
C ILE A 161 -17.40 5.75 23.43
N THR A 162 -16.47 6.43 22.75
CA THR A 162 -15.52 5.76 21.85
C THR A 162 -14.07 6.16 22.13
N GLY A 163 -13.81 7.46 22.32
CA GLY A 163 -12.47 8.02 22.47
C GLY A 163 -12.31 9.35 21.75
N ALA A 164 -11.10 9.91 21.77
CA ALA A 164 -10.81 11.20 21.15
C ALA A 164 -11.09 11.18 19.64
N GLY A 165 -11.64 12.27 19.12
CA GLY A 165 -11.90 12.45 17.69
C GLY A 165 -13.26 11.94 17.20
N PHE A 166 -14.07 11.34 18.04
CA PHE A 166 -15.40 10.86 17.67
C PHE A 166 -16.50 11.86 18.08
N PRO A 167 -17.22 12.48 17.12
CA PRO A 167 -18.32 13.39 17.43
C PRO A 167 -19.66 12.66 17.56
N VAL A 168 -20.56 13.19 18.39
CA VAL A 168 -21.97 12.79 18.40
C VAL A 168 -22.81 13.91 17.84
N TYR A 169 -23.58 13.64 16.79
CA TYR A 169 -24.44 14.61 16.14
C TYR A 169 -25.85 14.59 16.72
N PHE A 170 -26.44 15.77 16.98
CA PHE A 170 -27.80 15.92 17.54
C PHE A 170 -28.75 16.65 16.61
N GLY A 171 -30.01 16.28 16.67
CA GLY A 171 -31.13 17.01 16.09
C GLY A 171 -30.86 17.56 14.68
N LYS A 172 -30.75 18.89 14.56
CA LYS A 172 -30.47 19.58 13.31
C LYS A 172 -29.08 19.26 12.76
N GLY A 173 -28.06 19.00 13.61
CA GLY A 173 -26.74 18.61 13.22
C GLY A 173 -26.72 17.23 12.53
N ALA A 174 -27.39 16.25 13.14
CA ALA A 174 -27.53 14.92 12.53
C ALA A 174 -28.32 14.96 11.22
N LYS A 175 -29.36 15.80 11.14
CA LYS A 175 -30.14 16.01 9.91
C LYS A 175 -29.27 16.63 8.80
N LEU A 176 -28.47 17.64 9.15
CA LEU A 176 -27.59 18.32 8.22
C LEU A 176 -26.50 17.36 7.67
N GLN A 177 -25.87 16.56 8.53
CA GLN A 177 -24.90 15.56 8.13
C GLN A 177 -25.48 14.61 7.08
N ARG A 178 -26.66 14.04 7.33
CA ARG A 178 -27.32 13.14 6.36
C ARG A 178 -27.66 13.86 5.04
N ALA A 179 -28.11 15.10 5.12
CA ALA A 179 -28.43 15.89 3.94
C ALA A 179 -27.18 16.18 3.08
N LEU A 180 -26.02 16.43 3.72
CA LEU A 180 -24.77 16.64 3.01
C LEU A 180 -24.27 15.34 2.35
N ILE A 181 -24.38 14.21 3.03
CA ILE A 181 -24.04 12.89 2.45
C ILE A 181 -24.87 12.66 1.19
N GLN A 182 -26.21 12.83 1.29
CA GLN A 182 -27.10 12.65 0.14
C GLN A 182 -26.76 13.61 -1.01
N PHE A 183 -26.51 14.88 -0.69
CA PHE A 183 -26.12 15.89 -1.68
C PHE A 183 -24.84 15.49 -2.43
N PHE A 184 -23.80 15.05 -1.73
CA PHE A 184 -22.56 14.65 -2.37
C PHE A 184 -22.72 13.40 -3.25
N LEU A 185 -23.52 12.42 -2.83
CA LEU A 185 -23.83 11.23 -3.64
C LEU A 185 -24.62 11.60 -4.90
N ASP A 186 -25.62 12.49 -4.77
CA ASP A 186 -26.41 12.96 -5.90
C ASP A 186 -25.57 13.75 -6.91
N GLU A 187 -24.69 14.64 -6.44
CA GLU A 187 -23.79 15.41 -7.30
C GLU A 187 -22.73 14.52 -7.98
N ALA A 188 -22.16 13.53 -7.26
CA ALA A 188 -21.24 12.56 -7.83
C ALA A 188 -21.92 11.72 -8.92
N SER A 189 -23.16 11.26 -8.69
CA SER A 189 -23.94 10.51 -9.66
C SER A 189 -24.24 11.33 -10.92
N LYS A 190 -24.59 12.63 -10.77
CA LYS A 190 -24.77 13.57 -11.90
C LYS A 190 -23.47 13.76 -12.70
N ALA A 191 -22.33 13.73 -12.02
CA ALA A 191 -20.99 13.80 -12.66
C ALA A 191 -20.55 12.48 -13.33
N GLY A 192 -21.39 11.43 -13.28
CA GLY A 192 -21.12 10.15 -13.94
C GLY A 192 -20.39 9.11 -13.08
N TYR A 193 -20.21 9.35 -11.78
CA TYR A 193 -19.68 8.34 -10.87
C TYR A 193 -20.74 7.30 -10.52
N LEU A 194 -20.31 6.05 -10.40
CA LEU A 194 -21.16 4.96 -9.95
C LEU A 194 -21.15 4.89 -8.42
N GLU A 195 -22.29 5.09 -7.79
CA GLU A 195 -22.43 4.89 -6.34
C GLU A 195 -22.19 3.42 -5.98
N THR A 196 -21.30 3.17 -5.00
CA THR A 196 -20.92 1.84 -4.57
C THR A 196 -20.87 1.77 -3.05
N GLN A 197 -21.50 0.77 -2.47
CA GLN A 197 -21.47 0.48 -1.04
C GLN A 197 -20.52 -0.69 -0.76
N PRO A 198 -19.25 -0.44 -0.40
CA PRO A 198 -18.31 -1.49 -0.04
C PRO A 198 -18.53 -1.96 1.40
N PRO A 199 -17.96 -3.13 1.80
CA PRO A 199 -17.89 -3.53 3.20
C PRO A 199 -17.14 -2.49 4.06
N TYR A 200 -17.57 -2.32 5.31
CA TYR A 200 -16.91 -1.41 6.28
C TYR A 200 -15.58 -1.96 6.80
N VAL A 201 -15.43 -3.29 6.83
CA VAL A 201 -14.21 -3.98 7.25
C VAL A 201 -13.60 -4.64 6.03
N VAL A 202 -12.32 -4.40 5.81
CA VAL A 202 -11.57 -4.89 4.64
C VAL A 202 -10.37 -5.72 5.10
N ASN A 203 -9.85 -6.56 4.22
CA ASN A 203 -8.62 -7.30 4.48
C ASN A 203 -7.37 -6.40 4.32
N GLU A 204 -6.25 -6.89 4.81
CA GLU A 204 -4.96 -6.20 4.79
C GLU A 204 -4.53 -5.81 3.36
N ALA A 205 -4.72 -6.70 2.38
CA ALA A 205 -4.38 -6.43 0.99
C ALA A 205 -5.10 -5.20 0.41
N SER A 206 -6.36 -4.98 0.80
CA SER A 206 -7.11 -3.77 0.42
C SER A 206 -6.53 -2.51 1.07
N GLY A 207 -6.04 -2.62 2.31
CA GLY A 207 -5.35 -1.54 3.00
C GLY A 207 -4.07 -1.09 2.27
N TYR A 208 -3.26 -2.05 1.80
CA TYR A 208 -2.09 -1.75 0.96
C TYR A 208 -2.49 -1.19 -0.40
N GLY A 209 -3.52 -1.74 -1.04
CA GLY A 209 -4.00 -1.29 -2.34
C GLY A 209 -4.49 0.16 -2.37
N THR A 210 -5.02 0.66 -1.27
CA THR A 210 -5.49 2.04 -1.10
C THR A 210 -4.47 2.98 -0.45
N GLY A 211 -3.30 2.47 -0.05
CA GLY A 211 -2.24 3.25 0.57
C GLY A 211 -2.48 3.60 2.04
N GLN A 212 -3.42 2.93 2.70
CA GLN A 212 -3.66 3.06 4.14
C GLN A 212 -2.64 2.27 4.97
N LEU A 213 -2.06 1.23 4.38
CA LEU A 213 -0.96 0.46 4.95
C LEU A 213 0.33 0.71 4.15
N PRO A 214 1.52 0.66 4.78
CA PRO A 214 1.74 0.50 6.23
C PRO A 214 1.21 1.71 7.03
N ASP A 215 0.54 1.45 8.14
CA ASP A 215 -0.02 2.49 9.00
C ASP A 215 1.07 3.18 9.82
N LYS A 216 1.63 4.26 9.25
CA LYS A 216 2.73 5.03 9.87
C LYS A 216 2.27 5.96 11.00
N GLU A 217 0.97 6.26 11.06
CA GLU A 217 0.39 7.22 11.98
C GLU A 217 -0.49 6.57 13.06
N GLY A 218 -0.67 5.25 13.01
CA GLY A 218 -1.49 4.50 13.97
C GLY A 218 -2.97 4.83 13.88
N GLN A 219 -3.48 5.11 12.67
CA GLN A 219 -4.87 5.52 12.45
C GLN A 219 -5.81 4.36 12.11
N MET A 220 -5.25 3.19 11.80
CA MET A 220 -6.04 2.02 11.42
C MET A 220 -6.46 1.21 12.64
N TYR A 221 -7.73 0.82 12.67
CA TYR A 221 -8.25 -0.12 13.65
C TYR A 221 -8.11 -1.55 13.15
N HIS A 222 -7.51 -2.42 13.97
CA HIS A 222 -7.42 -3.85 13.70
C HIS A 222 -8.55 -4.57 14.43
N CYS A 223 -9.42 -5.25 13.68
CA CYS A 223 -10.45 -6.12 14.23
C CYS A 223 -9.92 -7.56 14.25
N ASN A 224 -9.52 -8.07 15.40
CA ASN A 224 -9.25 -9.49 15.58
C ASN A 224 -10.61 -10.20 15.70
N LEU A 225 -11.11 -10.70 14.58
CA LEU A 225 -12.26 -11.60 14.57
C LEU A 225 -11.78 -13.00 14.99
N GLU A 226 -11.66 -13.24 16.28
CA GLU A 226 -11.85 -14.60 16.79
C GLU A 226 -13.30 -14.95 16.47
N LEU A 227 -13.49 -15.94 15.61
CA LEU A 227 -14.81 -16.39 15.15
C LEU A 227 -15.57 -17.08 16.29
N GLU A 228 -16.05 -16.31 17.25
CA GLU A 228 -17.24 -16.65 18.00
C GLU A 228 -18.44 -16.16 17.18
N TYR A 229 -19.15 -17.10 16.56
CA TYR A 229 -20.40 -16.82 15.85
C TYR A 229 -21.39 -16.20 16.84
N PHE A 230 -21.56 -14.89 16.81
CA PHE A 230 -22.74 -14.25 17.38
C PHE A 230 -23.92 -14.60 16.47
N VAL A 231 -24.58 -15.71 16.74
CA VAL A 231 -25.89 -15.99 16.17
C VAL A 231 -26.89 -15.12 16.93
N TYR A 232 -27.33 -14.02 16.28
CA TYR A 232 -28.54 -13.34 16.75
C TYR A 232 -29.71 -14.32 16.62
N LYS A 233 -30.28 -14.69 17.77
CA LYS A 233 -31.60 -15.38 17.83
C LYS A 233 -32.70 -14.34 17.64
#